data_5f1b6eeb035e4a6e4fce0a707cb4c81a
#
_entry.id   5f1b6eeb035e4a6e4fce0a707cb4c81a
#
_cell.length_a   1.000
_cell.length_b   1.000
_cell.length_c   1.000
_cell.angle_alpha   90.00
_cell.angle_beta   90.00
_cell.angle_gamma   90.00
#
_symmetry.space_group_name_H-M   'P 1'
#
loop_
_entity.id
_entity.type
_entity.pdbx_description
1 polymer ?
#
loop_
_entity_poly.entity_id
_entity_poly.type
_entity_poly.pdbx_seq_one_letter_code
_entity_poly.pdbx_strand_id
1 'polypeptide(L)'
;MDSSDALIARFLALHPKTIDLSLGRIQRLLGQLGNPERRLPPTIHVAGTNGKGSTIAFMRAILESAGLAVHVYTSPHLVRFHERIRLGRIGGGRYVSEERLVEAFRRCEAVNAGAPITVFEITTAAALLLFSEEPADVLLLEVGLGGRFDATNVIDKPAAAVVTSIGHDHAEYLGTTLKAIAGEKAGIFKRGCPAVIAPQDYLEADQTLRDEAERIGAAPILVGQQDFSVHEEGGRLVYQDEKGLLDLPRPKLIGRHQFINAGTAIAALRAAGFEGFEAEAFEAGLTRAEWPGRLQRLNRGRLPEIAPPDCEIWLDGGHNQDGGRVLAAAMADQSERSDAPLVLIAGMLGTKDSQAFFKNFSGLAREVIAVPISGQIAARPAEEVAAIAASVGLTTSIASSVESALASLHNYVWDRPPRV
;
A
#
# COMPACT_ATOMS: atom_id res chain seq x y z
N MET A 1 29.97 -13.73 1.15
CA MET A 1 28.64 -14.33 0.83
C MET A 1 27.82 -13.28 0.11
N ASP A 2 27.05 -13.66 -0.91
CA ASP A 2 26.14 -12.70 -1.56
C ASP A 2 25.09 -12.25 -0.56
N SER A 3 24.81 -10.95 -0.51
CA SER A 3 23.65 -10.40 0.18
C SER A 3 22.43 -10.36 -0.75
N SER A 4 21.23 -10.24 -0.21
CA SER A 4 20.00 -10.03 -0.99
C SER A 4 20.12 -8.79 -1.88
N ASP A 5 20.72 -7.71 -1.40
CA ASP A 5 20.94 -6.48 -2.16
C ASP A 5 21.89 -6.72 -3.35
N ALA A 6 22.96 -7.51 -3.18
CA ALA A 6 23.87 -7.87 -4.26
C ALA A 6 23.18 -8.70 -5.34
N LEU A 7 22.29 -9.62 -4.96
CA LEU A 7 21.47 -10.40 -5.89
C LEU A 7 20.47 -9.51 -6.64
N ILE A 8 19.77 -8.61 -5.95
CA ILE A 8 18.85 -7.65 -6.58
C ILE A 8 19.60 -6.77 -7.59
N ALA A 9 20.80 -6.30 -7.25
CA ALA A 9 21.63 -5.52 -8.17
C ALA A 9 21.99 -6.32 -9.44
N ARG A 10 22.26 -7.64 -9.33
CA ARG A 10 22.47 -8.50 -10.51
C ARG A 10 21.18 -8.67 -11.33
N PHE A 11 20.02 -8.80 -10.67
CA PHE A 11 18.73 -8.93 -11.35
C PHE A 11 18.38 -7.68 -12.16
N LEU A 12 18.79 -6.49 -11.74
CA LEU A 12 18.62 -5.26 -12.51
C LEU A 12 19.26 -5.32 -13.91
N ALA A 13 20.31 -6.11 -14.07
CA ALA A 13 21.01 -6.29 -15.36
C ALA A 13 20.29 -7.28 -16.30
N LEU A 14 19.31 -8.07 -15.82
CA LEU A 14 18.63 -9.09 -16.62
C LEU A 14 17.58 -8.52 -17.58
N HIS A 15 17.13 -7.28 -17.37
CA HIS A 15 16.14 -6.66 -18.24
C HIS A 15 16.40 -5.15 -18.38
N PRO A 16 16.32 -4.58 -19.61
CA PRO A 16 16.63 -3.16 -19.85
C PRO A 16 15.61 -2.19 -19.25
N LYS A 17 14.39 -2.67 -19.00
CA LYS A 17 13.32 -1.89 -18.39
C LYS A 17 13.08 -2.34 -16.97
N THR A 18 12.97 -1.41 -16.03
CA THR A 18 12.61 -1.70 -14.64
C THR A 18 11.15 -2.16 -14.52
N ILE A 19 10.27 -1.58 -15.35
CA ILE A 19 8.84 -1.93 -15.45
C ILE A 19 8.54 -2.33 -16.88
N ASP A 20 8.05 -3.57 -17.05
CA ASP A 20 7.60 -4.10 -18.33
C ASP A 20 6.50 -5.15 -18.06
N LEU A 21 5.25 -4.71 -18.20
CA LEU A 21 4.06 -5.48 -17.80
C LEU A 21 3.81 -6.65 -18.75
N SER A 22 4.11 -7.86 -18.31
CA SER A 22 3.79 -9.10 -19.03
C SER A 22 3.80 -10.29 -18.06
N LEU A 23 3.07 -11.35 -18.37
CA LEU A 23 3.03 -12.57 -17.54
C LEU A 23 3.95 -13.68 -18.05
N GLY A 24 4.34 -13.65 -19.33
CA GLY A 24 5.06 -14.77 -19.94
C GLY A 24 6.40 -15.09 -19.27
N ARG A 25 7.16 -14.08 -18.85
CA ARG A 25 8.47 -14.28 -18.22
C ARG A 25 8.36 -14.92 -16.83
N ILE A 26 7.46 -14.40 -15.99
CA ILE A 26 7.24 -14.98 -14.66
C ILE A 26 6.62 -16.37 -14.75
N GLN A 27 5.65 -16.60 -15.63
CA GLN A 27 5.05 -17.93 -15.83
C GLN A 27 6.09 -18.96 -16.28
N ARG A 28 7.01 -18.58 -17.18
CA ARG A 28 8.14 -19.42 -17.55
C ARG A 28 8.99 -19.80 -16.33
N LEU A 29 9.40 -18.80 -15.53
CA LEU A 29 10.22 -19.04 -14.33
C LEU A 29 9.48 -19.91 -13.31
N LEU A 30 8.21 -19.63 -13.03
CA LEU A 30 7.39 -20.44 -12.12
C LEU A 30 7.26 -21.89 -12.59
N GLY A 31 7.05 -22.10 -13.91
CA GLY A 31 7.03 -23.45 -14.50
C GLY A 31 8.32 -24.21 -14.27
N GLN A 32 9.47 -23.54 -14.40
CA GLN A 32 10.80 -24.11 -14.15
C GLN A 32 11.05 -24.36 -12.65
N LEU A 33 10.41 -23.61 -11.74
CA LEU A 33 10.46 -23.80 -10.28
C LEU A 33 9.46 -24.85 -9.78
N GLY A 34 8.70 -25.51 -10.66
CA GLY A 34 7.72 -26.54 -10.33
C GLY A 34 6.36 -25.97 -9.91
N ASN A 35 5.99 -24.81 -10.44
CA ASN A 35 4.71 -24.12 -10.24
C ASN A 35 4.36 -23.89 -8.76
N PRO A 36 5.19 -23.17 -8.00
CA PRO A 36 4.93 -22.90 -6.58
C PRO A 36 3.60 -22.17 -6.36
N GLU A 37 3.15 -21.36 -7.32
CA GLU A 37 1.88 -20.63 -7.28
C GLU A 37 0.64 -21.53 -7.16
N ARG A 38 0.75 -22.82 -7.50
CA ARG A 38 -0.33 -23.80 -7.40
C ARG A 38 -0.42 -24.49 -6.03
N ARG A 39 0.56 -24.24 -5.15
CA ARG A 39 0.65 -24.84 -3.81
C ARG A 39 0.54 -23.82 -2.69
N LEU A 40 0.06 -22.62 -3.04
CA LEU A 40 -0.17 -21.55 -2.07
C LEU A 40 -1.43 -21.83 -1.23
N PRO A 41 -1.47 -21.32 0.02
CA PRO A 41 -2.72 -21.33 0.78
C PRO A 41 -3.79 -20.47 0.10
N PRO A 42 -5.06 -20.52 0.56
CA PRO A 42 -6.10 -19.61 0.10
C PRO A 42 -5.58 -18.19 0.02
N THR A 43 -5.69 -17.57 -1.17
CA THR A 43 -5.03 -16.29 -1.45
C THR A 43 -6.05 -15.18 -1.63
N ILE A 44 -5.93 -14.08 -0.88
CA ILE A 44 -6.68 -12.83 -1.12
C ILE A 44 -5.77 -11.89 -1.90
N HIS A 45 -6.15 -11.56 -3.14
CA HIS A 45 -5.39 -10.75 -4.07
C HIS A 45 -5.90 -9.32 -4.10
N VAL A 46 -5.04 -8.33 -3.84
CA VAL A 46 -5.44 -6.93 -3.60
C VAL A 46 -4.80 -5.99 -4.60
N ALA A 47 -5.63 -5.34 -5.43
CA ALA A 47 -5.24 -4.25 -6.31
C ALA A 47 -5.88 -2.92 -5.85
N GLY A 48 -5.49 -1.82 -6.47
CA GLY A 48 -6.02 -0.48 -6.21
C GLY A 48 -4.95 0.59 -6.43
N THR A 49 -5.35 1.85 -6.44
CA THR A 49 -4.39 2.96 -6.47
C THR A 49 -3.90 3.23 -5.05
N ASN A 50 -4.80 3.55 -4.15
CA ASN A 50 -4.51 3.82 -2.74
C ASN A 50 -5.22 2.80 -1.84
N GLY A 51 -4.71 2.62 -0.60
CA GLY A 51 -5.37 1.78 0.40
C GLY A 51 -4.97 0.30 0.42
N LYS A 52 -4.32 -0.26 -0.61
CA LYS A 52 -3.93 -1.69 -0.68
C LYS A 52 -3.25 -2.19 0.59
N GLY A 53 -2.11 -1.59 0.94
CA GLY A 53 -1.32 -2.01 2.10
C GLY A 53 -2.06 -1.84 3.42
N SER A 54 -2.86 -0.76 3.59
CA SER A 54 -3.68 -0.57 4.80
C SER A 54 -4.78 -1.64 4.90
N THR A 55 -5.47 -1.96 3.80
CA THR A 55 -6.47 -3.03 3.76
C THR A 55 -5.85 -4.38 4.11
N ILE A 56 -4.67 -4.68 3.55
CA ILE A 56 -3.89 -5.89 3.90
C ILE A 56 -3.50 -5.88 5.38
N ALA A 57 -3.08 -4.74 5.93
CA ALA A 57 -2.72 -4.64 7.34
C ALA A 57 -3.91 -4.95 8.27
N PHE A 58 -5.10 -4.45 7.94
CA PHE A 58 -6.32 -4.79 8.67
C PHE A 58 -6.68 -6.26 8.55
N MET A 59 -6.71 -6.82 7.32
CA MET A 59 -6.96 -8.25 7.13
C MET A 59 -5.99 -9.12 7.91
N ARG A 60 -4.68 -8.82 7.82
CA ARG A 60 -3.65 -9.52 8.57
C ARG A 60 -3.91 -9.48 10.07
N ALA A 61 -4.16 -8.30 10.63
CA ALA A 61 -4.34 -8.14 12.06
C ALA A 61 -5.60 -8.86 12.57
N ILE A 62 -6.69 -8.88 11.80
CA ILE A 62 -7.92 -9.64 12.11
C ILE A 62 -7.62 -11.13 12.09
N LEU A 63 -7.02 -11.64 11.01
CA LEU A 63 -6.69 -13.07 10.86
C LEU A 63 -5.72 -13.57 11.93
N GLU A 64 -4.64 -12.81 12.20
CA GLU A 64 -3.68 -13.15 13.27
C GLU A 64 -4.36 -13.10 14.67
N SER A 65 -5.31 -12.17 14.89
CA SER A 65 -6.08 -12.11 16.15
C SER A 65 -7.06 -13.29 16.30
N ALA A 66 -7.53 -13.85 15.18
CA ALA A 66 -8.31 -15.08 15.14
C ALA A 66 -7.44 -16.35 15.25
N GLY A 67 -6.13 -16.22 15.45
CA GLY A 67 -5.20 -17.33 15.66
C GLY A 67 -4.64 -17.97 14.38
N LEU A 68 -4.83 -17.36 13.21
CA LEU A 68 -4.37 -17.89 11.93
C LEU A 68 -2.93 -17.48 11.60
N ALA A 69 -2.23 -18.36 10.88
CA ALA A 69 -0.93 -18.08 10.28
C ALA A 69 -1.12 -17.39 8.94
N VAL A 70 -0.62 -16.14 8.80
CA VAL A 70 -0.88 -15.28 7.65
C VAL A 70 0.40 -14.95 6.90
N HIS A 71 0.53 -15.43 5.66
CA HIS A 71 1.54 -14.94 4.73
C HIS A 71 1.14 -13.59 4.17
N VAL A 72 2.12 -12.70 3.96
CA VAL A 72 1.87 -11.39 3.37
C VAL A 72 2.96 -11.04 2.35
N TYR A 73 2.53 -10.63 1.15
CA TYR A 73 3.38 -10.01 0.14
C TYR A 73 2.93 -8.59 -0.13
N THR A 74 3.84 -7.63 0.01
CA THR A 74 3.55 -6.20 -0.19
C THR A 74 4.67 -5.48 -0.92
N SER A 75 4.36 -4.33 -1.53
CA SER A 75 5.35 -3.48 -2.20
C SER A 75 4.88 -2.02 -2.29
N PRO A 76 5.84 -1.07 -2.32
CA PRO A 76 7.27 -1.23 -2.05
C PRO A 76 7.58 -1.42 -0.55
N HIS A 77 8.85 -1.65 -0.21
CA HIS A 77 9.34 -1.59 1.17
C HIS A 77 9.76 -0.17 1.56
N LEU A 78 9.88 0.09 2.84
CA LEU A 78 10.35 1.38 3.37
C LEU A 78 11.87 1.42 3.55
N VAL A 79 12.45 0.40 4.20
CA VAL A 79 13.87 0.37 4.58
C VAL A 79 14.58 -0.82 3.96
N ARG A 80 14.02 -2.03 4.07
CA ARG A 80 14.66 -3.28 3.65
C ARG A 80 13.75 -4.12 2.78
N PHE A 81 14.31 -4.78 1.78
CA PHE A 81 13.55 -5.65 0.88
C PHE A 81 12.74 -6.73 1.60
N HIS A 82 13.22 -7.23 2.73
CA HIS A 82 12.57 -8.24 3.58
C HIS A 82 11.14 -7.88 3.98
N GLU A 83 10.83 -6.58 4.12
CA GLU A 83 9.50 -6.09 4.48
C GLU A 83 8.41 -6.54 3.48
N ARG A 84 8.81 -6.85 2.24
CA ARG A 84 7.89 -7.31 1.20
C ARG A 84 7.37 -8.72 1.42
N ILE A 85 8.09 -9.55 2.20
CA ILE A 85 7.79 -10.98 2.38
C ILE A 85 7.69 -11.28 3.87
N ARG A 86 6.45 -11.51 4.34
CA ARG A 86 6.18 -11.91 5.72
C ARG A 86 5.69 -13.35 5.72
N LEU A 87 6.42 -14.24 6.36
CA LEU A 87 6.06 -15.65 6.53
C LEU A 87 5.13 -15.80 7.73
N GLY A 88 3.97 -16.42 7.50
CA GLY A 88 2.93 -16.63 8.50
C GLY A 88 3.33 -17.65 9.56
N ARG A 89 2.92 -17.39 10.80
CA ARG A 89 3.05 -18.32 11.95
C ARG A 89 1.91 -18.03 12.91
N ILE A 90 1.47 -19.04 13.61
CA ILE A 90 0.54 -18.88 14.75
C ILE A 90 1.19 -17.95 15.78
N GLY A 91 0.44 -16.97 16.27
CA GLY A 91 0.94 -15.97 17.20
C GLY A 91 1.67 -14.78 16.53
N GLY A 92 1.67 -14.70 15.21
CA GLY A 92 2.18 -13.60 14.40
C GLY A 92 3.37 -13.97 13.51
N GLY A 93 3.26 -13.64 12.23
CA GLY A 93 4.30 -13.90 11.23
C GLY A 93 5.55 -13.04 11.42
N ARG A 94 6.60 -13.34 10.66
CA ARG A 94 7.88 -12.60 10.66
C ARG A 94 8.33 -12.31 9.25
N TYR A 95 9.04 -11.22 9.07
CA TYR A 95 9.73 -10.96 7.81
C TYR A 95 10.72 -12.07 7.51
N VAL A 96 10.87 -12.40 6.24
CA VAL A 96 11.85 -13.40 5.79
C VAL A 96 13.25 -13.03 6.28
N SER A 97 14.04 -14.03 6.71
CA SER A 97 15.43 -13.77 7.08
C SER A 97 16.32 -13.58 5.84
N GLU A 98 17.48 -12.95 6.03
CA GLU A 98 18.46 -12.74 4.94
C GLU A 98 18.87 -14.06 4.30
N GLU A 99 19.14 -15.10 5.10
CA GLU A 99 19.59 -16.40 4.62
C GLU A 99 18.52 -17.06 3.73
N ARG A 100 17.25 -17.04 4.17
CA ARG A 100 16.12 -17.61 3.43
C ARG A 100 15.85 -16.84 2.14
N LEU A 101 15.96 -15.52 2.19
CA LEU A 101 15.76 -14.65 1.02
C LEU A 101 16.87 -14.87 -0.02
N VAL A 102 18.14 -14.91 0.42
CA VAL A 102 19.28 -15.18 -0.44
C VAL A 102 19.19 -16.57 -1.07
N GLU A 103 18.79 -17.58 -0.30
CA GLU A 103 18.59 -18.94 -0.82
C GLU A 103 17.51 -18.96 -1.92
N ALA A 104 16.34 -18.36 -1.68
CA ALA A 104 15.27 -18.28 -2.67
C ALA A 104 15.69 -17.53 -3.93
N PHE A 105 16.41 -16.42 -3.78
CA PHE A 105 16.93 -15.65 -4.91
C PHE A 105 17.95 -16.44 -5.74
N ARG A 106 18.88 -17.16 -5.10
CA ARG A 106 19.85 -18.02 -5.80
C ARG A 106 19.17 -19.15 -6.57
N ARG A 107 18.14 -19.75 -6.01
CA ARG A 107 17.35 -20.79 -6.70
C ARG A 107 16.68 -20.21 -7.93
N CYS A 108 16.04 -19.04 -7.83
CA CYS A 108 15.44 -18.34 -8.96
C CYS A 108 16.49 -17.95 -10.02
N GLU A 109 17.65 -17.43 -9.61
CA GLU A 109 18.75 -17.05 -10.51
C GLU A 109 19.28 -18.27 -11.29
N ALA A 110 19.54 -19.37 -10.58
CA ALA A 110 20.05 -20.60 -11.18
C ALA A 110 19.09 -21.18 -12.22
N VAL A 111 17.79 -21.20 -11.89
CA VAL A 111 16.74 -21.73 -12.79
C VAL A 111 16.49 -20.78 -13.95
N ASN A 112 16.53 -19.45 -13.72
CA ASN A 112 16.33 -18.45 -14.76
C ASN A 112 17.48 -18.45 -15.80
N ALA A 113 18.67 -18.90 -15.41
CA ALA A 113 19.84 -19.10 -16.28
C ALA A 113 20.17 -17.88 -17.17
N GLY A 114 20.05 -16.67 -16.64
CA GLY A 114 20.33 -15.42 -17.35
C GLY A 114 19.28 -14.98 -18.36
N ALA A 115 18.14 -15.66 -18.46
CA ALA A 115 17.06 -15.26 -19.36
C ALA A 115 16.47 -13.90 -18.94
N PRO A 116 15.98 -13.06 -19.89
CA PRO A 116 15.39 -11.79 -19.58
C PRO A 116 14.21 -11.90 -18.61
N ILE A 117 14.25 -11.13 -17.51
CA ILE A 117 13.21 -11.04 -16.50
C ILE A 117 13.40 -9.76 -15.69
N THR A 118 12.30 -9.08 -15.30
CA THR A 118 12.40 -7.89 -14.45
C THR A 118 12.69 -8.25 -12.99
N VAL A 119 13.24 -7.29 -12.23
CA VAL A 119 13.46 -7.48 -10.78
C VAL A 119 12.17 -7.84 -10.05
N PHE A 120 11.07 -7.18 -10.40
CA PHE A 120 9.79 -7.45 -9.73
C PHE A 120 9.29 -8.86 -10.02
N GLU A 121 9.42 -9.35 -11.26
CA GLU A 121 9.02 -10.71 -11.62
C GLU A 121 9.85 -11.79 -10.90
N ILE A 122 11.16 -11.69 -10.91
CA ILE A 122 12.02 -12.71 -10.27
C ILE A 122 11.90 -12.70 -8.74
N THR A 123 11.74 -11.51 -8.14
CA THR A 123 11.56 -11.41 -6.68
C THR A 123 10.15 -11.84 -6.25
N THR A 124 9.13 -11.65 -7.09
CA THR A 124 7.78 -12.20 -6.88
C THR A 124 7.81 -13.73 -6.97
N ALA A 125 8.49 -14.30 -7.96
CA ALA A 125 8.64 -15.76 -8.06
C ALA A 125 9.33 -16.35 -6.81
N ALA A 126 10.37 -15.68 -6.28
CA ALA A 126 11.02 -16.10 -5.04
C ALA A 126 10.10 -16.03 -3.82
N ALA A 127 9.24 -14.99 -3.74
CA ALA A 127 8.25 -14.89 -2.67
C ALA A 127 7.23 -16.03 -2.75
N LEU A 128 6.68 -16.32 -3.94
CA LEU A 128 5.73 -17.41 -4.14
C LEU A 128 6.36 -18.78 -3.83
N LEU A 129 7.65 -18.95 -4.15
CA LEU A 129 8.40 -20.15 -3.79
C LEU A 129 8.46 -20.31 -2.26
N LEU A 130 8.85 -19.26 -1.52
CA LEU A 130 8.91 -19.26 -0.06
C LEU A 130 7.55 -19.56 0.57
N PHE A 131 6.46 -18.94 0.07
CA PHE A 131 5.12 -19.17 0.57
C PHE A 131 4.61 -20.59 0.29
N SER A 132 5.04 -21.22 -0.79
CA SER A 132 4.67 -22.60 -1.10
C SER A 132 5.40 -23.65 -0.24
N GLU A 133 6.49 -23.28 0.42
CA GLU A 133 7.32 -24.16 1.24
C GLU A 133 7.03 -24.04 2.75
N GLU A 134 6.37 -22.95 3.16
CA GLU A 134 6.00 -22.72 4.56
C GLU A 134 4.49 -22.89 4.73
N PRO A 135 4.01 -23.65 5.70
CA PRO A 135 2.57 -23.79 5.93
C PRO A 135 1.98 -22.50 6.51
N ALA A 136 0.83 -22.09 5.97
CA ALA A 136 0.02 -21.00 6.49
C ALA A 136 -1.45 -21.21 6.12
N ASP A 137 -2.35 -20.50 6.81
CA ASP A 137 -3.80 -20.61 6.59
C ASP A 137 -4.28 -19.73 5.44
N VAL A 138 -3.54 -18.62 5.16
CA VAL A 138 -3.91 -17.65 4.12
C VAL A 138 -2.70 -16.86 3.63
N LEU A 139 -2.75 -16.43 2.37
CA LEU A 139 -1.83 -15.48 1.76
C LEU A 139 -2.58 -14.19 1.41
N LEU A 140 -2.09 -13.06 1.90
CA LEU A 140 -2.50 -11.73 1.47
C LEU A 140 -1.48 -11.22 0.46
N LEU A 141 -1.90 -11.01 -0.79
CA LEU A 141 -1.03 -10.74 -1.93
C LEU A 141 -1.33 -9.36 -2.53
N GLU A 142 -0.41 -8.41 -2.38
CA GLU A 142 -0.53 -7.06 -2.96
C GLU A 142 -0.02 -7.02 -4.40
N VAL A 143 -0.81 -6.43 -5.29
CA VAL A 143 -0.41 -6.07 -6.66
C VAL A 143 0.65 -4.98 -6.63
N GLY A 144 1.74 -5.15 -7.37
CA GLY A 144 2.78 -4.14 -7.49
C GLY A 144 2.33 -2.95 -8.34
N LEU A 145 1.87 -3.19 -9.57
CA LEU A 145 1.44 -2.16 -10.51
C LEU A 145 0.35 -2.68 -11.46
N GLY A 146 -0.71 -1.89 -11.63
CA GLY A 146 -1.83 -2.28 -12.50
C GLY A 146 -2.65 -3.40 -11.88
N GLY A 147 -2.65 -4.55 -12.48
CA GLY A 147 -3.34 -5.76 -12.06
C GLY A 147 -3.29 -6.84 -13.12
N ARG A 148 -3.83 -6.57 -14.31
CA ARG A 148 -3.98 -7.55 -15.42
C ARG A 148 -2.67 -8.26 -15.78
N PHE A 149 -1.58 -7.52 -15.89
CA PHE A 149 -0.26 -8.02 -16.27
C PHE A 149 0.77 -7.91 -15.14
N ASP A 150 0.31 -7.68 -13.92
CA ASP A 150 1.19 -7.68 -12.75
C ASP A 150 1.73 -9.08 -12.47
N ALA A 151 3.00 -9.16 -12.04
CA ALA A 151 3.64 -10.45 -11.76
C ALA A 151 2.92 -11.27 -10.68
N THR A 152 2.13 -10.65 -9.81
CA THR A 152 1.31 -11.34 -8.80
C THR A 152 0.05 -11.98 -9.41
N ASN A 153 -0.35 -11.61 -10.63
CA ASN A 153 -1.58 -12.10 -11.26
C ASN A 153 -1.42 -13.48 -11.92
N VAL A 154 -0.71 -14.35 -11.26
CA VAL A 154 -0.50 -15.78 -11.63
C VAL A 154 -1.36 -16.72 -10.78
N ILE A 155 -2.26 -16.18 -9.98
CA ILE A 155 -3.19 -16.94 -9.14
C ILE A 155 -4.49 -17.14 -9.91
N ASP A 156 -4.80 -18.40 -10.29
CA ASP A 156 -5.98 -18.72 -11.10
C ASP A 156 -7.29 -18.65 -10.31
N LYS A 157 -7.26 -19.04 -9.03
CA LYS A 157 -8.44 -19.12 -8.16
C LYS A 157 -8.16 -18.46 -6.81
N PRO A 158 -8.13 -17.12 -6.72
CA PRO A 158 -8.05 -16.46 -5.43
C PRO A 158 -9.30 -16.73 -4.59
N ALA A 159 -9.14 -16.82 -3.27
CA ALA A 159 -10.26 -16.90 -2.32
C ALA A 159 -11.12 -15.63 -2.38
N ALA A 160 -10.50 -14.48 -2.64
CA ALA A 160 -11.16 -13.24 -3.04
C ALA A 160 -10.17 -12.35 -3.81
N ALA A 161 -10.68 -11.58 -4.77
CA ALA A 161 -9.96 -10.51 -5.45
C ALA A 161 -10.55 -9.16 -5.01
N VAL A 162 -9.72 -8.26 -4.51
CA VAL A 162 -10.12 -6.99 -3.89
C VAL A 162 -9.56 -5.84 -4.68
N VAL A 163 -10.39 -4.87 -5.05
CA VAL A 163 -9.94 -3.60 -5.61
C VAL A 163 -10.29 -2.48 -4.63
N THR A 164 -9.25 -1.85 -4.07
CA THR A 164 -9.36 -0.68 -3.19
C THR A 164 -9.62 0.59 -4.00
N SER A 165 -9.51 1.79 -3.42
CA SER A 165 -9.82 3.03 -4.15
C SER A 165 -8.97 3.20 -5.42
N ILE A 166 -9.64 3.66 -6.49
CA ILE A 166 -9.05 4.02 -7.78
C ILE A 166 -8.85 5.52 -7.83
N GLY A 167 -7.71 5.94 -8.36
CA GLY A 167 -7.37 7.33 -8.61
C GLY A 167 -6.30 7.43 -9.69
N HIS A 168 -5.92 8.66 -10.03
CA HIS A 168 -4.88 8.91 -11.02
C HIS A 168 -3.50 8.61 -10.45
N ASP A 169 -2.84 7.62 -11.00
CA ASP A 169 -1.43 7.28 -10.75
C ASP A 169 -0.90 6.39 -11.88
N HIS A 170 0.43 6.39 -12.08
CA HIS A 170 1.12 5.56 -13.07
C HIS A 170 0.56 5.70 -14.51
N ALA A 171 0.19 6.91 -14.92
CA ALA A 171 -0.44 7.17 -16.22
C ALA A 171 0.39 6.70 -17.42
N GLU A 172 1.72 6.67 -17.29
CA GLU A 172 2.64 6.18 -18.32
C GLU A 172 2.50 4.67 -18.63
N TYR A 173 1.96 3.88 -17.65
CA TYR A 173 1.79 2.43 -17.80
C TYR A 173 0.32 2.01 -17.91
N LEU A 174 -0.59 2.70 -17.23
CA LEU A 174 -1.98 2.29 -17.07
C LEU A 174 -2.96 3.12 -17.90
N GLY A 175 -2.46 4.18 -18.56
CA GLY A 175 -3.28 5.15 -19.27
C GLY A 175 -3.70 6.32 -18.39
N THR A 176 -4.26 7.35 -19.03
CA THR A 176 -4.55 8.65 -18.41
C THR A 176 -5.98 8.77 -17.87
N THR A 177 -6.88 7.82 -18.20
CA THR A 177 -8.28 7.86 -17.76
C THR A 177 -8.53 6.91 -16.60
N LEU A 178 -9.47 7.28 -15.73
CA LEU A 178 -9.88 6.41 -14.60
C LEU A 178 -10.42 5.07 -15.11
N LYS A 179 -11.12 5.06 -16.26
CA LYS A 179 -11.59 3.84 -16.91
C LYS A 179 -10.46 2.89 -17.26
N ALA A 180 -9.37 3.39 -17.87
CA ALA A 180 -8.22 2.58 -18.22
C ALA A 180 -7.53 2.00 -16.97
N ILE A 181 -7.30 2.86 -15.95
CA ILE A 181 -6.67 2.46 -14.68
C ILE A 181 -7.54 1.42 -13.94
N ALA A 182 -8.84 1.64 -13.86
CA ALA A 182 -9.78 0.71 -13.24
C ALA A 182 -9.82 -0.64 -13.99
N GLY A 183 -9.87 -0.61 -15.32
CA GLY A 183 -9.87 -1.81 -16.17
C GLY A 183 -8.60 -2.65 -16.02
N GLU A 184 -7.42 -2.02 -15.89
CA GLU A 184 -6.18 -2.73 -15.62
C GLU A 184 -6.17 -3.39 -14.23
N LYS A 185 -6.68 -2.69 -13.21
CA LYS A 185 -6.77 -3.23 -11.84
C LYS A 185 -7.81 -4.33 -11.71
N ALA A 186 -8.96 -4.19 -12.38
CA ALA A 186 -9.99 -5.24 -12.49
C ALA A 186 -9.48 -6.53 -13.14
N GLY A 187 -8.34 -6.48 -13.84
CA GLY A 187 -7.69 -7.66 -14.43
C GLY A 187 -7.30 -8.77 -13.44
N ILE A 188 -7.37 -8.50 -12.12
CA ILE A 188 -7.17 -9.53 -11.08
C ILE A 188 -8.44 -10.34 -10.79
N PHE A 189 -9.62 -9.89 -11.20
CA PHE A 189 -10.85 -10.64 -11.04
C PHE A 189 -10.80 -11.95 -11.83
N LYS A 190 -11.42 -13.00 -11.30
CA LYS A 190 -11.44 -14.35 -11.90
C LYS A 190 -12.86 -14.89 -11.92
N ARG A 191 -13.17 -15.64 -12.95
CA ARG A 191 -14.47 -16.30 -13.12
C ARG A 191 -14.80 -17.21 -11.93
N GLY A 192 -15.97 -17.02 -11.35
CA GLY A 192 -16.45 -17.82 -10.22
C GLY A 192 -15.70 -17.61 -8.91
N CYS A 193 -14.85 -16.57 -8.84
CA CYS A 193 -14.19 -16.17 -7.59
C CYS A 193 -14.82 -14.87 -7.07
N PRO A 194 -14.88 -14.67 -5.75
CA PRO A 194 -15.40 -13.44 -5.15
C PRO A 194 -14.62 -12.21 -5.61
N ALA A 195 -15.33 -11.16 -6.02
CA ALA A 195 -14.80 -9.85 -6.31
C ALA A 195 -15.33 -8.84 -5.29
N VAL A 196 -14.42 -8.13 -4.61
CA VAL A 196 -14.77 -7.08 -3.64
C VAL A 196 -14.29 -5.74 -4.17
N ILE A 197 -15.23 -4.83 -4.38
CA ILE A 197 -14.99 -3.47 -4.87
C ILE A 197 -15.19 -2.51 -3.70
N ALA A 198 -14.12 -1.89 -3.24
CA ALA A 198 -14.23 -0.85 -2.19
C ALA A 198 -15.07 0.33 -2.68
N PRO A 199 -15.67 1.14 -1.77
CA PRO A 199 -16.28 2.42 -2.15
C PRO A 199 -15.34 3.26 -3.01
N GLN A 200 -15.85 3.81 -4.12
CA GLN A 200 -15.09 4.61 -5.07
C GLN A 200 -15.52 6.07 -5.02
N ASP A 201 -14.57 7.00 -5.07
CA ASP A 201 -14.83 8.44 -5.16
C ASP A 201 -15.25 8.87 -6.58
N TYR A 202 -14.91 8.07 -7.59
CA TYR A 202 -15.17 8.36 -9.00
C TYR A 202 -16.16 7.35 -9.60
N LEU A 203 -17.30 7.84 -10.07
CA LEU A 203 -18.36 7.01 -10.66
C LEU A 203 -17.87 6.20 -11.87
N GLU A 204 -16.99 6.79 -12.71
CA GLU A 204 -16.42 6.10 -13.86
C GLU A 204 -15.59 4.88 -13.43
N ALA A 205 -14.84 4.99 -12.34
CA ALA A 205 -14.07 3.88 -11.79
C ALA A 205 -14.98 2.78 -11.23
N ASP A 206 -16.00 3.16 -10.44
CA ASP A 206 -16.98 2.24 -9.87
C ASP A 206 -17.67 1.44 -10.97
N GLN A 207 -18.23 2.12 -11.97
CA GLN A 207 -18.92 1.46 -13.10
C GLN A 207 -17.99 0.51 -13.87
N THR A 208 -16.74 0.97 -14.14
CA THR A 208 -15.77 0.13 -14.87
C THR A 208 -15.41 -1.14 -14.09
N LEU A 209 -15.25 -1.06 -12.78
CA LEU A 209 -14.95 -2.23 -11.95
C LEU A 209 -16.11 -3.23 -11.94
N ARG A 210 -17.35 -2.75 -11.85
CA ARG A 210 -18.56 -3.59 -11.91
C ARG A 210 -18.67 -4.28 -13.25
N ASP A 211 -18.61 -3.50 -14.35
CA ASP A 211 -18.72 -4.03 -15.72
C ASP A 211 -17.65 -5.11 -16.00
N GLU A 212 -16.42 -4.89 -15.54
CA GLU A 212 -15.33 -5.86 -15.70
C GLU A 212 -15.54 -7.11 -14.84
N ALA A 213 -16.00 -6.98 -13.59
CA ALA A 213 -16.31 -8.11 -12.72
C ALA A 213 -17.43 -8.98 -13.31
N GLU A 214 -18.52 -8.36 -13.81
CA GLU A 214 -19.61 -9.05 -14.51
C GLU A 214 -19.13 -9.70 -15.80
N ARG A 215 -18.38 -8.99 -16.64
CA ARG A 215 -17.84 -9.48 -17.91
C ARG A 215 -16.95 -10.72 -17.72
N ILE A 216 -16.14 -10.73 -16.66
CA ILE A 216 -15.28 -11.88 -16.31
C ILE A 216 -16.12 -13.02 -15.73
N GLY A 217 -17.26 -12.72 -15.13
CA GLY A 217 -18.13 -13.68 -14.42
C GLY A 217 -17.59 -13.98 -13.03
N ALA A 218 -17.08 -12.95 -12.31
CA ALA A 218 -16.76 -13.07 -10.90
C ALA A 218 -18.05 -13.33 -10.09
N ALA A 219 -17.95 -14.12 -9.02
CA ALA A 219 -19.12 -14.45 -8.19
C ALA A 219 -18.69 -14.90 -6.78
N PRO A 220 -19.27 -14.33 -5.71
CA PRO A 220 -20.11 -13.13 -5.73
C PRO A 220 -19.35 -11.85 -6.09
N ILE A 221 -20.07 -10.80 -6.49
CA ILE A 221 -19.56 -9.44 -6.64
C ILE A 221 -20.09 -8.62 -5.46
N LEU A 222 -19.23 -8.10 -4.62
CA LEU A 222 -19.58 -7.30 -3.44
C LEU A 222 -19.09 -5.86 -3.63
N VAL A 223 -20.01 -4.93 -3.67
CA VAL A 223 -19.73 -3.52 -3.95
C VAL A 223 -19.97 -2.66 -2.72
N GLY A 224 -18.99 -1.88 -2.35
CA GLY A 224 -19.08 -0.94 -1.23
C GLY A 224 -20.20 0.09 -1.41
N GLN A 225 -20.89 0.42 -0.33
CA GLN A 225 -22.09 1.27 -0.26
C GLN A 225 -23.33 0.68 -0.94
N GLN A 226 -23.27 -0.54 -1.45
CA GLN A 226 -24.40 -1.28 -1.99
C GLN A 226 -24.59 -2.60 -1.23
N ASP A 227 -23.60 -3.51 -1.28
CA ASP A 227 -23.68 -4.84 -0.66
C ASP A 227 -23.09 -4.85 0.75
N PHE A 228 -22.18 -3.92 1.03
CA PHE A 228 -21.72 -3.59 2.38
C PHE A 228 -21.55 -2.09 2.55
N SER A 229 -21.78 -1.60 3.75
CA SER A 229 -21.55 -0.20 4.10
C SER A 229 -20.58 -0.08 5.26
N VAL A 230 -19.84 1.02 5.28
CA VAL A 230 -18.93 1.37 6.37
C VAL A 230 -18.90 2.87 6.56
N HIS A 231 -19.06 3.31 7.81
CA HIS A 231 -19.00 4.72 8.18
C HIS A 231 -18.49 4.90 9.62
N GLU A 232 -18.11 6.12 9.95
CA GLU A 232 -17.78 6.52 11.31
C GLU A 232 -19.03 7.04 11.99
N GLU A 233 -19.34 6.51 13.19
CA GLU A 233 -20.42 6.99 14.04
C GLU A 233 -19.91 7.06 15.48
N GLY A 234 -19.98 8.25 16.10
CA GLY A 234 -19.52 8.45 17.48
C GLY A 234 -18.05 8.07 17.73
N GLY A 235 -17.19 8.15 16.73
CA GLY A 235 -15.79 7.74 16.81
C GLY A 235 -15.54 6.24 16.67
N ARG A 236 -16.59 5.46 16.38
CA ARG A 236 -16.54 4.02 16.16
C ARG A 236 -16.70 3.69 14.67
N LEU A 237 -16.34 2.50 14.27
CA LEU A 237 -16.56 1.98 12.93
C LEU A 237 -17.86 1.17 12.92
N VAL A 238 -18.84 1.61 12.17
CA VAL A 238 -20.04 0.83 11.90
C VAL A 238 -19.92 0.20 10.53
N TYR A 239 -19.94 -1.13 10.48
CA TYR A 239 -19.94 -1.93 9.27
C TYR A 239 -21.24 -2.73 9.19
N GLN A 240 -21.86 -2.80 8.02
CA GLN A 240 -23.08 -3.56 7.79
C GLN A 240 -23.02 -4.27 6.42
N ASP A 241 -23.45 -5.51 6.38
CA ASP A 241 -23.71 -6.28 5.15
C ASP A 241 -24.91 -7.23 5.39
N GLU A 242 -25.13 -8.18 4.48
CA GLU A 242 -26.21 -9.18 4.58
C GLU A 242 -26.13 -10.08 5.83
N LYS A 243 -24.91 -10.23 6.42
CA LYS A 243 -24.67 -11.05 7.63
C LYS A 243 -24.91 -10.28 8.93
N GLY A 244 -25.22 -9.00 8.84
CA GLY A 244 -25.57 -8.16 9.98
C GLY A 244 -24.64 -6.98 10.19
N LEU A 245 -24.84 -6.31 11.34
CA LEU A 245 -24.14 -5.11 11.74
C LEU A 245 -22.99 -5.45 12.71
N LEU A 246 -21.85 -4.81 12.51
CA LEU A 246 -20.73 -4.78 13.44
C LEU A 246 -20.49 -3.34 13.90
N ASP A 247 -20.58 -3.09 15.19
CA ASP A 247 -20.18 -1.84 15.84
C ASP A 247 -18.81 -2.04 16.50
N LEU A 248 -17.76 -1.53 15.85
CA LEU A 248 -16.37 -1.84 16.16
C LEU A 248 -15.63 -0.59 16.67
N PRO A 249 -14.56 -0.76 17.44
CA PRO A 249 -13.73 0.35 17.87
C PRO A 249 -13.11 1.08 16.67
N ARG A 250 -12.72 2.33 16.90
CA ARG A 250 -12.01 3.13 15.90
C ARG A 250 -10.74 2.41 15.42
N PRO A 251 -10.49 2.34 14.09
CA PRO A 251 -9.25 1.82 13.56
C PRO A 251 -8.01 2.56 14.10
N LYS A 252 -6.94 1.83 14.41
CA LYS A 252 -5.67 2.40 14.89
C LYS A 252 -4.99 3.26 13.84
N LEU A 253 -5.09 2.89 12.56
CA LEU A 253 -4.56 3.70 11.47
C LEU A 253 -5.40 4.99 11.34
N ILE A 254 -4.70 6.12 11.19
CA ILE A 254 -5.30 7.45 11.28
C ILE A 254 -5.83 7.92 9.93
N GLY A 255 -6.97 8.62 9.96
CA GLY A 255 -7.65 9.22 8.81
C GLY A 255 -8.98 8.54 8.48
N ARG A 256 -9.95 9.32 7.97
CA ARG A 256 -11.31 8.83 7.64
C ARG A 256 -11.27 7.72 6.57
N HIS A 257 -10.33 7.78 5.62
CA HIS A 257 -10.12 6.75 4.61
C HIS A 257 -9.76 5.38 5.20
N GLN A 258 -9.25 5.33 6.43
CA GLN A 258 -8.92 4.06 7.07
C GLN A 258 -10.17 3.28 7.54
N PHE A 259 -11.30 3.97 7.76
CA PHE A 259 -12.59 3.31 7.99
C PHE A 259 -13.01 2.53 6.74
N ILE A 260 -12.86 3.15 5.56
CA ILE A 260 -13.13 2.50 4.27
C ILE A 260 -12.21 1.29 4.05
N ASN A 261 -10.90 1.45 4.29
CA ASN A 261 -9.94 0.36 4.17
C ASN A 261 -10.24 -0.80 5.14
N ALA A 262 -10.63 -0.49 6.38
CA ALA A 262 -11.02 -1.48 7.38
C ALA A 262 -12.32 -2.22 7.01
N GLY A 263 -13.35 -1.49 6.56
CA GLY A 263 -14.59 -2.10 6.08
C GLY A 263 -14.38 -2.98 4.85
N THR A 264 -13.54 -2.52 3.90
CA THR A 264 -13.15 -3.33 2.73
C THR A 264 -12.41 -4.60 3.16
N ALA A 265 -11.54 -4.52 4.19
CA ALA A 265 -10.88 -5.69 4.75
C ALA A 265 -11.86 -6.70 5.33
N ILE A 266 -12.87 -6.24 6.09
CA ILE A 266 -13.93 -7.10 6.65
C ILE A 266 -14.72 -7.77 5.51
N ALA A 267 -15.16 -7.00 4.50
CA ALA A 267 -15.88 -7.53 3.35
C ALA A 267 -15.06 -8.59 2.61
N ALA A 268 -13.75 -8.34 2.41
CA ALA A 268 -12.83 -9.26 1.74
C ALA A 268 -12.66 -10.57 2.52
N LEU A 269 -12.52 -10.51 3.84
CA LEU A 269 -12.42 -11.71 4.69
C LEU A 269 -13.70 -12.54 4.65
N ARG A 270 -14.86 -11.90 4.74
CA ARG A 270 -16.16 -12.58 4.63
C ARG A 270 -16.37 -13.21 3.26
N ALA A 271 -16.01 -12.49 2.19
CA ALA A 271 -16.07 -13.01 0.81
C ALA A 271 -15.14 -14.21 0.59
N ALA A 272 -13.97 -14.22 1.23
CA ALA A 272 -13.00 -15.30 1.16
C ALA A 272 -13.35 -16.52 2.05
N GLY A 273 -14.49 -16.50 2.75
CA GLY A 273 -14.93 -17.60 3.62
C GLY A 273 -14.36 -17.57 5.04
N PHE A 274 -13.68 -16.49 5.44
CA PHE A 274 -13.22 -16.27 6.82
C PHE A 274 -14.31 -15.53 7.61
N GLU A 275 -15.40 -16.25 7.92
CA GLU A 275 -16.61 -15.64 8.49
C GLU A 275 -16.98 -16.11 9.90
N GLY A 276 -16.33 -17.15 10.39
CA GLY A 276 -16.59 -17.71 11.73
C GLY A 276 -15.86 -17.00 12.86
N PHE A 277 -15.40 -15.77 12.66
CA PHE A 277 -14.66 -15.04 13.70
C PHE A 277 -15.61 -14.39 14.68
N GLU A 278 -15.28 -14.49 15.97
CA GLU A 278 -15.93 -13.73 17.04
C GLU A 278 -15.65 -12.22 16.85
N ALA A 279 -16.56 -11.40 17.37
CA ALA A 279 -16.45 -9.94 17.25
C ALA A 279 -15.10 -9.41 17.76
N GLU A 280 -14.56 -10.05 18.80
CA GLU A 280 -13.28 -9.74 19.42
C GLU A 280 -12.10 -9.83 18.46
N ALA A 281 -12.14 -10.72 17.48
CA ALA A 281 -11.08 -10.81 16.46
C ALA A 281 -11.06 -9.58 15.55
N PHE A 282 -12.25 -9.08 15.15
CA PHE A 282 -12.36 -7.84 14.39
C PHE A 282 -11.93 -6.64 15.22
N GLU A 283 -12.39 -6.52 16.47
CA GLU A 283 -12.00 -5.43 17.38
C GLU A 283 -10.48 -5.40 17.61
N ALA A 284 -9.90 -6.56 17.94
CA ALA A 284 -8.46 -6.69 18.14
C ALA A 284 -7.69 -6.36 16.85
N GLY A 285 -8.16 -6.82 15.70
CA GLY A 285 -7.55 -6.55 14.40
C GLY A 285 -7.54 -5.07 14.06
N LEU A 286 -8.67 -4.36 14.25
CA LEU A 286 -8.76 -2.93 13.99
C LEU A 286 -7.86 -2.09 14.90
N THR A 287 -7.77 -2.45 16.17
CA THR A 287 -6.98 -1.71 17.18
C THR A 287 -5.50 -2.06 17.18
N ARG A 288 -5.10 -3.19 16.58
CA ARG A 288 -3.70 -3.66 16.50
C ARG A 288 -3.08 -3.48 15.12
N ALA A 289 -3.87 -3.19 14.07
CA ALA A 289 -3.33 -2.98 12.73
C ALA A 289 -2.23 -1.93 12.72
N GLU A 290 -1.10 -2.27 12.09
CA GLU A 290 0.05 -1.39 11.92
C GLU A 290 0.51 -1.41 10.49
N TRP A 291 0.70 -0.22 9.92
CA TRP A 291 1.26 -0.04 8.60
C TRP A 291 2.21 1.15 8.61
N PRO A 292 3.53 0.93 8.67
CA PRO A 292 4.51 2.00 8.68
C PRO A 292 4.37 2.93 7.46
N GLY A 293 4.60 4.24 7.68
CA GLY A 293 4.49 5.25 6.64
C GLY A 293 3.05 5.57 6.18
N ARG A 294 2.05 5.34 7.04
CA ARG A 294 0.67 5.80 6.85
C ARG A 294 0.23 6.61 8.05
N LEU A 295 0.40 7.94 7.94
CA LEU A 295 0.22 8.90 9.04
C LEU A 295 0.81 8.35 10.35
N GLN A 296 2.01 7.80 10.24
CA GLN A 296 2.73 7.23 11.36
C GLN A 296 3.32 8.34 12.22
N ARG A 297 2.89 8.45 13.48
CA ARG A 297 3.52 9.36 14.42
C ARG A 297 4.90 8.84 14.83
N LEU A 298 5.92 9.66 14.63
CA LEU A 298 7.29 9.36 15.05
C LEU A 298 7.54 10.02 16.42
N ASN A 299 7.69 9.20 17.47
CA ASN A 299 7.92 9.64 18.83
C ASN A 299 9.25 9.11 19.42
N ARG A 300 10.04 8.41 18.61
CA ARG A 300 11.33 7.82 19.00
C ARG A 300 12.30 7.89 17.84
N GLY A 301 13.58 7.88 18.14
CA GLY A 301 14.68 7.89 17.18
C GLY A 301 15.17 9.28 16.83
N ARG A 302 16.11 9.36 15.91
CA ARG A 302 16.88 10.57 15.62
C ARG A 302 16.05 11.77 15.15
N LEU A 303 15.00 11.56 14.34
CA LEU A 303 14.22 12.68 13.80
C LEU A 303 13.48 13.49 14.89
N PRO A 304 12.76 12.86 15.84
CA PRO A 304 12.19 13.58 16.98
C PRO A 304 13.23 14.29 17.87
N GLU A 305 14.45 13.74 17.97
CA GLU A 305 15.53 14.34 18.76
C GLU A 305 16.10 15.63 18.11
N ILE A 306 16.04 15.73 16.77
CA ILE A 306 16.49 16.89 16.00
C ILE A 306 15.44 18.00 15.96
N ALA A 307 14.18 17.65 15.98
CA ALA A 307 13.07 18.59 15.87
C ALA A 307 12.95 19.51 17.10
N PRO A 308 12.29 20.67 17.00
CA PRO A 308 11.96 21.48 18.16
C PRO A 308 11.22 20.69 19.25
N PRO A 309 11.38 21.05 20.54
CA PRO A 309 10.64 20.41 21.62
C PRO A 309 9.14 20.40 21.36
N ASP A 310 8.48 19.30 21.73
CA ASP A 310 7.03 19.07 21.57
C ASP A 310 6.51 19.12 20.12
N CYS A 311 7.39 19.10 19.12
CA CYS A 311 7.03 18.98 17.71
C CYS A 311 6.35 17.63 17.44
N GLU A 312 5.22 17.65 16.74
CA GLU A 312 4.57 16.44 16.27
C GLU A 312 5.09 16.04 14.90
N ILE A 313 5.78 14.90 14.80
CA ILE A 313 6.30 14.40 13.51
C ILE A 313 5.46 13.24 13.01
N TRP A 314 5.01 13.36 11.75
CA TRP A 314 4.21 12.36 11.06
C TRP A 314 4.88 11.93 9.78
N LEU A 315 4.88 10.62 9.50
CA LEU A 315 5.43 10.04 8.27
C LEU A 315 4.30 9.46 7.44
N ASP A 316 4.23 9.90 6.17
CA ASP A 316 3.30 9.34 5.19
C ASP A 316 3.95 9.17 3.82
N GLY A 317 3.50 8.16 3.07
CA GLY A 317 3.94 7.87 1.71
C GLY A 317 3.05 8.44 0.61
N GLY A 318 2.14 9.37 0.92
CA GLY A 318 1.27 10.03 -0.05
C GLY A 318 2.04 10.76 -1.13
N HIS A 319 1.70 10.54 -2.41
CA HIS A 319 2.47 11.06 -3.54
C HIS A 319 1.63 11.32 -4.82
N ASN A 320 0.33 11.13 -4.75
CA ASN A 320 -0.63 11.42 -5.83
C ASN A 320 -1.75 12.33 -5.32
N GLN A 321 -2.60 12.82 -6.22
CA GLN A 321 -3.67 13.76 -5.90
C GLN A 321 -4.58 13.27 -4.76
N ASP A 322 -5.05 12.03 -4.85
CA ASP A 322 -5.97 11.46 -3.85
C ASP A 322 -5.27 11.20 -2.52
N GLY A 323 -3.99 10.76 -2.55
CA GLY A 323 -3.14 10.67 -1.37
C GLY A 323 -2.99 12.03 -0.67
N GLY A 324 -2.73 13.10 -1.46
CA GLY A 324 -2.69 14.47 -0.95
C GLY A 324 -4.02 14.90 -0.31
N ARG A 325 -5.14 14.59 -0.96
CA ARG A 325 -6.49 14.93 -0.47
C ARG A 325 -6.78 14.29 0.89
N VAL A 326 -6.55 12.97 1.03
CA VAL A 326 -6.84 12.27 2.29
C VAL A 326 -5.87 12.67 3.41
N LEU A 327 -4.62 12.96 3.07
CA LEU A 327 -3.61 13.43 4.01
C LEU A 327 -3.96 14.84 4.51
N ALA A 328 -4.30 15.76 3.62
CA ALA A 328 -4.72 17.11 3.99
C ALA A 328 -5.98 17.10 4.86
N ALA A 329 -6.99 16.27 4.53
CA ALA A 329 -8.18 16.11 5.35
C ALA A 329 -7.85 15.57 6.75
N ALA A 330 -6.97 14.59 6.86
CA ALA A 330 -6.55 14.06 8.16
C ALA A 330 -5.77 15.10 8.99
N MET A 331 -4.95 15.94 8.35
CA MET A 331 -4.25 17.05 9.04
C MET A 331 -5.22 18.16 9.45
N ALA A 332 -6.24 18.46 8.66
CA ALA A 332 -7.29 19.40 9.02
C ALA A 332 -8.07 18.90 10.25
N ASP A 333 -8.48 17.60 10.28
CA ASP A 333 -9.13 16.99 11.45
C ASP A 333 -8.23 17.07 12.71
N GLN A 334 -6.91 16.98 12.57
CA GLN A 334 -5.98 17.19 13.70
C GLN A 334 -5.87 18.66 14.10
N SER A 335 -5.98 19.59 13.15
CA SER A 335 -5.94 21.04 13.44
C SER A 335 -7.17 21.52 14.19
N GLU A 336 -8.33 20.90 14.00
CA GLU A 336 -9.53 21.16 14.83
C GLU A 336 -9.33 20.82 16.31
N ARG A 337 -8.40 19.89 16.61
CA ARG A 337 -8.09 19.47 18.00
C ARG A 337 -6.93 20.25 18.61
N SER A 338 -6.06 20.78 17.78
CA SER A 338 -4.85 21.49 18.19
C SER A 338 -4.43 22.45 17.08
N ASP A 339 -4.39 23.75 17.34
CA ASP A 339 -3.97 24.81 16.40
C ASP A 339 -2.45 24.77 16.09
N ALA A 340 -1.82 23.59 16.11
CA ALA A 340 -0.43 23.44 15.74
C ALA A 340 -0.21 23.78 14.27
N PRO A 341 0.71 24.70 13.93
CA PRO A 341 0.98 25.04 12.54
C PRO A 341 1.52 23.82 11.78
N LEU A 342 0.97 23.55 10.59
CA LEU A 342 1.40 22.44 9.75
C LEU A 342 2.57 22.86 8.86
N VAL A 343 3.66 22.11 8.91
CA VAL A 343 4.81 22.22 8.00
C VAL A 343 4.95 20.90 7.24
N LEU A 344 5.12 20.96 5.93
CA LEU A 344 5.40 19.77 5.13
C LEU A 344 6.89 19.71 4.81
N ILE A 345 7.54 18.59 5.07
CA ILE A 345 8.87 18.26 4.53
C ILE A 345 8.66 17.25 3.41
N ALA A 346 8.94 17.62 2.18
CA ALA A 346 8.55 16.82 1.02
C ALA A 346 9.66 16.68 -0.03
N GLY A 347 9.89 15.42 -0.46
CA GLY A 347 10.60 15.09 -1.69
C GLY A 347 9.64 14.39 -2.66
N MET A 348 9.76 14.61 -3.96
CA MET A 348 8.86 14.07 -4.98
C MET A 348 9.63 13.43 -6.13
N LEU A 349 9.06 12.36 -6.69
CA LEU A 349 9.56 11.76 -7.92
C LEU A 349 9.06 12.53 -9.16
N GLY A 350 9.87 12.58 -10.21
CA GLY A 350 9.53 13.22 -11.48
C GLY A 350 8.30 12.64 -12.18
N THR A 351 8.00 11.37 -11.91
CA THR A 351 6.84 10.65 -12.48
C THR A 351 5.51 10.96 -11.78
N LYS A 352 5.53 11.77 -10.70
CA LYS A 352 4.33 12.09 -9.91
C LYS A 352 3.80 13.49 -10.19
N ASP A 353 2.48 13.66 -10.15
CA ASP A 353 1.82 14.96 -10.24
C ASP A 353 1.92 15.69 -8.89
N SER A 354 3.07 16.34 -8.69
CA SER A 354 3.36 17.08 -7.47
C SER A 354 2.43 18.28 -7.28
N GLN A 355 1.99 18.91 -8.39
CA GLN A 355 1.10 20.07 -8.34
C GLN A 355 -0.27 19.68 -7.79
N ALA A 356 -0.87 18.62 -8.33
CA ALA A 356 -2.14 18.10 -7.84
C ALA A 356 -2.06 17.63 -6.39
N PHE A 357 -0.92 17.07 -5.95
CA PHE A 357 -0.66 16.72 -4.56
C PHE A 357 -0.66 17.97 -3.66
N PHE A 358 0.21 18.96 -3.94
CA PHE A 358 0.39 20.12 -3.08
C PHE A 358 -0.82 21.06 -3.02
N LYS A 359 -1.62 21.12 -4.09
CA LYS A 359 -2.85 21.92 -4.13
C LYS A 359 -3.80 21.64 -2.95
N ASN A 360 -3.82 20.40 -2.45
CA ASN A 360 -4.68 20.02 -1.33
C ASN A 360 -4.27 20.66 0.02
N PHE A 361 -3.05 21.19 0.12
CA PHE A 361 -2.53 21.82 1.33
C PHE A 361 -2.59 23.35 1.29
N SER A 362 -3.10 23.94 0.21
CA SER A 362 -3.29 25.39 0.11
C SER A 362 -4.25 25.87 1.22
N GLY A 363 -3.82 26.87 2.00
CA GLY A 363 -4.56 27.39 3.14
C GLY A 363 -4.52 26.50 4.40
N LEU A 364 -3.89 25.32 4.34
CA LEU A 364 -3.72 24.43 5.50
C LEU A 364 -2.26 24.40 5.99
N ALA A 365 -1.32 24.19 5.08
CA ALA A 365 0.10 24.18 5.43
C ALA A 365 0.65 25.60 5.52
N ARG A 366 1.39 25.90 6.60
CA ARG A 366 2.12 27.14 6.77
C ARG A 366 3.29 27.24 5.80
N GLU A 367 3.98 26.10 5.55
CA GLU A 367 5.18 26.06 4.73
C GLU A 367 5.41 24.64 4.19
N VAL A 368 6.06 24.56 3.03
CA VAL A 368 6.63 23.33 2.45
C VAL A 368 8.15 23.49 2.41
N ILE A 369 8.87 22.63 3.09
CA ILE A 369 10.34 22.53 3.02
C ILE A 369 10.65 21.39 2.02
N ALA A 370 11.13 21.77 0.84
CA ALA A 370 11.49 20.81 -0.19
C ALA A 370 12.87 20.19 0.12
N VAL A 371 12.96 18.86 -0.02
CA VAL A 371 14.18 18.09 0.23
C VAL A 371 14.47 17.14 -0.94
N PRO A 372 15.74 16.82 -1.22
CA PRO A 372 16.09 15.81 -2.21
C PRO A 372 15.74 14.39 -1.71
N ILE A 373 15.46 13.47 -2.62
CA ILE A 373 15.36 12.04 -2.34
C ILE A 373 16.68 11.38 -2.72
N SER A 374 17.49 11.02 -1.73
CA SER A 374 18.82 10.46 -1.94
C SER A 374 18.74 9.08 -2.63
N GLY A 375 19.65 8.83 -3.57
CA GLY A 375 19.78 7.53 -4.25
C GLY A 375 18.69 7.21 -5.28
N GLN A 376 17.79 8.15 -5.59
CA GLN A 376 16.71 7.96 -6.56
C GLN A 376 16.95 8.79 -7.83
N ILE A 377 17.21 8.11 -8.95
CA ILE A 377 17.48 8.77 -10.26
C ILE A 377 16.27 9.57 -10.74
N ALA A 378 15.06 9.10 -10.47
CA ALA A 378 13.82 9.75 -10.87
C ALA A 378 13.35 10.84 -9.88
N ALA A 379 14.15 11.19 -8.86
CA ALA A 379 13.81 12.26 -7.92
C ALA A 379 13.80 13.62 -8.62
N ARG A 380 12.80 14.46 -8.31
CA ARG A 380 12.83 15.87 -8.69
C ARG A 380 13.88 16.60 -7.85
N PRO A 381 14.61 17.56 -8.43
CA PRO A 381 15.41 18.51 -7.64
C PRO A 381 14.52 19.24 -6.61
N ALA A 382 15.06 19.52 -5.42
CA ALA A 382 14.30 20.20 -4.37
C ALA A 382 13.81 21.59 -4.80
N GLU A 383 14.59 22.27 -5.66
CA GLU A 383 14.24 23.56 -6.25
C GLU A 383 12.96 23.47 -7.11
N GLU A 384 12.81 22.41 -7.89
CA GLU A 384 11.61 22.18 -8.69
C GLU A 384 10.41 21.84 -7.80
N VAL A 385 10.60 21.03 -6.76
CA VAL A 385 9.54 20.71 -5.79
C VAL A 385 9.05 21.99 -5.11
N ALA A 386 9.96 22.84 -4.65
CA ALA A 386 9.63 24.13 -4.05
C ALA A 386 8.88 25.05 -5.04
N ALA A 387 9.34 25.14 -6.29
CA ALA A 387 8.69 25.97 -7.32
C ALA A 387 7.25 25.49 -7.63
N ILE A 388 7.04 24.16 -7.70
CA ILE A 388 5.71 23.57 -7.89
C ILE A 388 4.80 23.87 -6.70
N ALA A 389 5.26 23.71 -5.47
CA ALA A 389 4.48 24.04 -4.27
C ALA A 389 4.15 25.53 -4.19
N ALA A 390 5.10 26.41 -4.56
CA ALA A 390 4.86 27.86 -4.64
C ALA A 390 3.82 28.21 -5.71
N SER A 391 3.78 27.51 -6.84
CA SER A 391 2.81 27.75 -7.92
C SER A 391 1.35 27.54 -7.51
N VAL A 392 1.10 26.79 -6.43
CA VAL A 392 -0.23 26.57 -5.85
C VAL A 392 -0.48 27.41 -4.58
N GLY A 393 0.36 28.44 -4.34
CA GLY A 393 0.15 29.42 -3.27
C GLY A 393 0.73 29.02 -1.90
N LEU A 394 1.62 28.03 -1.85
CA LEU A 394 2.27 27.62 -0.61
C LEU A 394 3.59 28.41 -0.42
N THR A 395 3.88 28.80 0.82
CA THR A 395 5.22 29.30 1.21
C THR A 395 6.21 28.14 1.14
N THR A 396 7.40 28.39 0.58
CA THR A 396 8.38 27.31 0.36
C THR A 396 9.78 27.69 0.79
N SER A 397 10.52 26.72 1.29
CA SER A 397 11.97 26.77 1.48
C SER A 397 12.61 25.46 1.03
N ILE A 398 13.94 25.39 1.06
CA ILE A 398 14.71 24.23 0.61
C ILE A 398 15.68 23.83 1.68
N ALA A 399 15.81 22.52 1.93
CA ALA A 399 16.81 21.98 2.82
C ALA A 399 17.55 20.81 2.15
N SER A 400 18.78 20.56 2.58
CA SER A 400 19.63 19.51 1.98
C SER A 400 19.26 18.09 2.40
N SER A 401 18.46 17.93 3.46
CA SER A 401 17.95 16.66 3.96
C SER A 401 16.75 16.86 4.88
N VAL A 402 16.05 15.80 5.23
CA VAL A 402 14.97 15.81 6.24
C VAL A 402 15.50 16.28 7.59
N GLU A 403 16.69 15.83 7.99
CA GLU A 403 17.31 16.25 9.24
C GLU A 403 17.61 17.75 9.26
N SER A 404 18.15 18.31 8.16
CA SER A 404 18.42 19.74 8.08
C SER A 404 17.14 20.56 8.03
N ALA A 405 16.08 20.04 7.41
CA ALA A 405 14.76 20.66 7.43
C ALA A 405 14.18 20.72 8.85
N LEU A 406 14.22 19.62 9.60
CA LEU A 406 13.78 19.59 11.01
C LEU A 406 14.61 20.50 11.90
N ALA A 407 15.93 20.50 11.74
CA ALA A 407 16.81 21.39 12.49
C ALA A 407 16.54 22.88 12.20
N SER A 408 16.19 23.24 10.96
CA SER A 408 15.87 24.63 10.59
C SER A 408 14.64 25.18 11.32
N LEU A 409 13.72 24.31 11.76
CA LEU A 409 12.53 24.72 12.49
C LEU A 409 12.84 25.37 13.87
N HIS A 410 14.03 25.17 14.41
CA HIS A 410 14.49 25.90 15.62
C HIS A 410 14.71 27.40 15.38
N ASN A 411 14.88 27.84 14.14
CA ASN A 411 15.08 29.24 13.79
C ASN A 411 13.77 30.04 13.74
N TYR A 412 12.62 29.39 13.86
CA TYR A 412 11.31 30.02 13.83
C TYR A 412 10.83 30.32 15.25
N VAL A 413 10.11 31.40 15.39
CA VAL A 413 9.32 31.66 16.60
C VAL A 413 7.95 30.99 16.41
N TRP A 414 7.65 30.04 17.25
CA TRP A 414 6.40 29.28 17.23
C TRP A 414 5.52 29.72 18.40
N ASP A 415 4.28 30.14 18.10
CA ASP A 415 3.26 30.34 19.15
C ASP A 415 2.86 29.00 19.79
N ARG A 416 2.93 27.94 19.03
CA ARG A 416 2.75 26.53 19.44
C ARG A 416 3.71 25.63 18.66
N PRO A 417 4.16 24.49 19.26
CA PRO A 417 5.01 23.54 18.57
C PRO A 417 4.40 23.10 17.23
N PRO A 418 5.19 23.04 16.15
CA PRO A 418 4.67 22.71 14.83
C PRO A 418 4.32 21.22 14.70
N ARG A 419 3.41 20.93 13.75
CA ARG A 419 3.16 19.59 13.24
C ARG A 419 3.87 19.45 11.90
N VAL A 420 4.68 18.40 11.74
CA VAL A 420 5.49 18.15 10.55
C VAL A 420 5.10 16.83 9.91
#